data_5a1512f8dfe32ea24da7e25e5d16fb5d
#
_entry.id   5a1512f8dfe32ea24da7e25e5d16fb5d
#
_cell.length_a   1.000
_cell.length_b   1.000
_cell.length_c   1.000
_cell.angle_alpha   90.00
_cell.angle_beta   90.00
_cell.angle_gamma   90.00
#
_symmetry.space_group_name_H-M   'P 1'
#
loop_
_entity.id
_entity.type
_entity.pdbx_description
1 polymer ?
#
loop_
_entity_poly.entity_id
_entity_poly.type
_entity_poly.pdbx_seq_one_letter_code
_entity_poly.pdbx_strand_id
1 'polypeptide(L)'
;MNLLLCLKRPFIWLSRFRYRCGYGVHSPFAFSLITDVIYEKMPYYAYDSLEKEQKKIVEERGCNKGTQKVNRFLFRLVNKVQPATIVEVGRPSVTSLYLQSAKSSAEYLFASDLSELFLDTDVSVDFLYLNDYQNPCLLEEVFRVCVRRTTLKSVFVVHGICYSKEMRAFWKRLQADERVGITFDLYDI
;
A
#
# COMPACT_ATOMS: atom_id res chain seq x y z
N MET A 1 8.36 11.53 12.66
CA MET A 1 8.19 12.26 11.36
C MET A 1 9.39 13.15 11.15
N ASN A 2 10.12 12.97 10.07
CA ASN A 2 11.41 13.64 9.86
C ASN A 2 11.17 15.10 9.45
N LEU A 3 11.56 16.09 10.28
CA LEU A 3 11.32 17.52 10.05
C LEU A 3 11.84 18.00 8.69
N LEU A 4 13.00 17.47 8.26
CA LEU A 4 13.59 17.71 6.93
C LEU A 4 12.70 17.27 5.77
N LEU A 5 11.88 16.24 5.96
CA LEU A 5 10.93 15.76 4.96
C LEU A 5 9.73 16.72 4.85
N CYS A 6 9.27 17.28 5.97
CA CYS A 6 8.21 18.29 5.94
C CYS A 6 8.61 19.54 5.18
N LEU A 7 9.85 20.01 5.33
CA LEU A 7 10.38 21.17 4.61
C LEU A 7 10.54 20.93 3.10
N LYS A 8 10.77 19.68 2.67
CA LYS A 8 10.90 19.32 1.25
C LYS A 8 9.56 19.11 0.54
N ARG A 9 8.46 18.90 1.28
CA ARG A 9 7.12 18.66 0.71
C ARG A 9 6.67 19.71 -0.32
N PRO A 10 6.77 21.03 -0.08
CA PRO A 10 6.35 22.01 -1.06
C PRO A 10 7.16 21.99 -2.35
N PHE A 11 8.46 21.72 -2.26
CA PHE A 11 9.33 21.62 -3.45
C PHE A 11 9.02 20.36 -4.28
N ILE A 12 8.78 19.25 -3.61
CA ILE A 12 8.36 18.00 -4.28
C ILE A 12 6.98 18.19 -4.92
N TRP A 13 6.05 18.86 -4.23
CA TRP A 13 4.74 19.18 -4.78
C TRP A 13 4.85 20.05 -6.04
N LEU A 14 5.70 21.07 -6.02
CA LEU A 14 5.92 21.98 -7.15
C LEU A 14 6.55 21.26 -8.34
N SER A 15 7.56 20.41 -8.11
CA SER A 15 8.23 19.63 -9.18
C SER A 15 7.29 18.61 -9.84
N ARG A 16 6.31 18.08 -9.08
CA ARG A 16 5.32 17.09 -9.56
C ARG A 16 4.04 17.73 -10.11
N PHE A 17 3.91 19.06 -10.03
CA PHE A 17 2.69 19.76 -10.42
C PHE A 17 2.25 19.47 -11.86
N ARG A 18 3.20 19.35 -12.79
CA ARG A 18 2.94 19.07 -14.20
C ARG A 18 2.38 17.67 -14.47
N TYR A 19 2.58 16.73 -13.55
CA TYR A 19 2.15 15.32 -13.70
C TYR A 19 0.91 14.98 -12.86
N ARG A 20 0.20 15.99 -12.36
CA ARG A 20 -0.99 15.78 -11.53
C ARG A 20 -2.19 15.38 -12.37
N CYS A 21 -3.13 14.65 -11.72
CA CYS A 21 -4.41 14.25 -12.31
C CYS A 21 -4.29 13.42 -13.59
N GLY A 22 -3.19 12.68 -13.76
CA GLY A 22 -3.01 11.80 -14.92
C GLY A 22 -2.60 12.51 -16.21
N TYR A 23 -2.19 13.78 -16.16
CA TYR A 23 -1.73 14.49 -17.35
C TYR A 23 -0.49 13.81 -17.96
N GLY A 24 -0.58 13.46 -19.25
CA GLY A 24 0.50 12.77 -19.96
C GLY A 24 0.58 11.26 -19.70
N VAL A 25 -0.37 10.66 -18.98
CA VAL A 25 -0.43 9.22 -18.74
C VAL A 25 -1.22 8.56 -19.87
N HIS A 26 -0.53 7.71 -20.64
CA HIS A 26 -1.13 7.02 -21.81
C HIS A 26 -1.70 5.64 -21.48
N SER A 27 -1.35 5.05 -20.34
CA SER A 27 -1.91 3.76 -19.89
C SER A 27 -3.33 3.96 -19.35
N PRO A 28 -4.37 3.34 -19.93
CA PRO A 28 -5.75 3.43 -19.41
C PRO A 28 -5.87 2.94 -17.98
N PHE A 29 -5.14 1.88 -17.62
CA PHE A 29 -5.08 1.36 -16.25
C PHE A 29 -4.49 2.40 -15.29
N ALA A 30 -3.32 2.95 -15.62
CA ALA A 30 -2.66 3.95 -14.78
C ALA A 30 -3.51 5.22 -14.65
N PHE A 31 -4.14 5.66 -15.73
CA PHE A 31 -5.04 6.80 -15.71
C PHE A 31 -6.24 6.57 -14.78
N SER A 32 -6.92 5.42 -14.90
CA SER A 32 -8.04 5.08 -14.01
C SER A 32 -7.63 4.95 -12.55
N LEU A 33 -6.43 4.42 -12.27
CA LEU A 33 -5.91 4.35 -10.91
C LEU A 33 -5.67 5.76 -10.31
N ILE A 34 -5.14 6.67 -11.13
CA ILE A 34 -4.91 8.05 -10.69
C ILE A 34 -6.24 8.74 -10.42
N THR A 35 -7.20 8.67 -11.32
CA THR A 35 -8.50 9.39 -11.20
C THR A 35 -9.40 8.78 -10.14
N ASP A 36 -9.58 7.46 -10.16
CA ASP A 36 -10.62 6.78 -9.38
C ASP A 36 -10.14 6.35 -7.98
N VAL A 37 -8.80 6.35 -7.74
CA VAL A 37 -8.24 5.92 -6.45
C VAL A 37 -7.44 7.03 -5.79
N ILE A 38 -6.41 7.59 -6.50
CA ILE A 38 -5.48 8.55 -5.88
C ILE A 38 -6.17 9.90 -5.65
N TYR A 39 -6.86 10.43 -6.67
CA TYR A 39 -7.54 11.73 -6.62
C TYR A 39 -9.02 11.65 -6.23
N GLU A 40 -9.55 10.45 -5.98
CA GLU A 40 -10.92 10.28 -5.51
C GLU A 40 -11.15 10.96 -4.17
N LYS A 41 -12.14 11.84 -4.14
CA LYS A 41 -12.52 12.66 -2.96
C LYS A 41 -13.88 12.28 -2.38
N MET A 42 -14.67 11.52 -3.13
CA MET A 42 -16.03 11.17 -2.67
C MET A 42 -15.96 10.27 -1.42
N PRO A 43 -16.77 10.55 -0.42
CA PRO A 43 -16.85 9.70 0.75
C PRO A 43 -17.54 8.38 0.38
N TYR A 44 -16.94 7.28 0.79
CA TYR A 44 -17.60 5.97 0.73
C TYR A 44 -18.45 5.79 1.97
N TYR A 45 -19.64 5.22 1.82
CA TYR A 45 -20.59 4.96 2.92
C TYR A 45 -19.97 4.08 4.05
N ALA A 46 -18.97 3.26 3.72
CA ALA A 46 -18.26 2.42 4.67
C ALA A 46 -17.34 3.19 5.63
N TYR A 47 -16.93 4.43 5.29
CA TYR A 47 -15.92 5.14 6.08
C TYR A 47 -16.38 5.46 7.49
N ASP A 48 -17.64 5.86 7.69
CA ASP A 48 -18.14 6.23 9.02
C ASP A 48 -18.16 5.03 9.98
N SER A 49 -18.52 3.85 9.48
CA SER A 49 -18.50 2.62 10.28
C SER A 49 -17.07 2.16 10.58
N LEU A 50 -16.19 2.20 9.57
CA LEU A 50 -14.79 1.82 9.72
C LEU A 50 -14.05 2.73 10.71
N GLU A 51 -14.32 4.03 10.70
CA GLU A 51 -13.69 4.97 11.62
C GLU A 51 -14.18 4.81 13.07
N LYS A 52 -15.43 4.41 13.28
CA LYS A 52 -15.94 4.06 14.59
C LYS A 52 -15.28 2.78 15.13
N GLU A 53 -15.18 1.75 14.29
CA GLU A 53 -14.53 0.51 14.63
C GLU A 53 -13.03 0.67 14.86
N GLN A 54 -12.35 1.46 14.02
CA GLN A 54 -10.96 1.84 14.21
C GLN A 54 -10.69 2.45 15.59
N LYS A 55 -11.57 3.37 16.06
CA LYS A 55 -11.42 3.98 17.38
C LYS A 55 -11.46 2.95 18.48
N LYS A 56 -12.42 2.01 18.43
CA LYS A 56 -12.55 0.91 19.40
C LYS A 56 -11.29 0.04 19.41
N ILE A 57 -10.80 -0.40 18.25
CA ILE A 57 -9.60 -1.23 18.13
C ILE A 57 -8.37 -0.52 18.71
N VAL A 58 -8.20 0.78 18.43
CA VAL A 58 -7.08 1.56 18.96
C VAL A 58 -7.16 1.69 20.48
N GLU A 59 -8.36 1.92 21.03
CA GLU A 59 -8.59 2.03 22.48
C GLU A 59 -8.37 0.68 23.18
N GLU A 60 -8.84 -0.42 22.60
CA GLU A 60 -8.77 -1.75 23.21
C GLU A 60 -7.40 -2.41 23.09
N ARG A 61 -6.73 -2.26 21.93
CA ARG A 61 -5.50 -3.01 21.61
C ARG A 61 -4.25 -2.16 21.56
N GLY A 62 -4.36 -0.82 21.64
CA GLY A 62 -3.21 0.08 21.51
C GLY A 62 -2.51 0.02 20.15
N CYS A 63 -3.20 -0.48 19.13
CA CYS A 63 -2.63 -0.63 17.79
C CYS A 63 -2.32 0.71 17.13
N ASN A 64 -1.37 0.71 16.19
CA ASN A 64 -1.06 1.90 15.41
C ASN A 64 -2.27 2.32 14.57
N LYS A 65 -2.74 3.54 14.80
CA LYS A 65 -3.88 4.12 14.08
C LYS A 65 -3.63 4.30 12.59
N GLY A 66 -2.37 4.44 12.17
CA GLY A 66 -2.04 4.87 10.82
C GLY A 66 -2.57 6.27 10.48
N THR A 67 -2.36 6.72 9.26
CA THR A 67 -3.00 7.93 8.74
C THR A 67 -4.31 7.59 8.06
N GLN A 68 -5.38 8.29 8.41
CA GLN A 68 -6.71 8.10 7.79
C GLN A 68 -6.65 8.20 6.26
N LYS A 69 -5.79 9.07 5.73
CA LYS A 69 -5.56 9.23 4.29
C LYS A 69 -5.04 7.93 3.65
N VAL A 70 -4.08 7.27 4.29
CA VAL A 70 -3.51 5.99 3.83
C VAL A 70 -4.54 4.88 3.93
N ASN A 71 -5.25 4.78 5.06
CA ASN A 71 -6.29 3.76 5.25
C ASN A 71 -7.39 3.87 4.20
N ARG A 72 -7.93 5.08 3.96
CA ARG A 72 -8.94 5.31 2.92
C ARG A 72 -8.40 5.08 1.50
N PHE A 73 -7.12 5.40 1.25
CA PHE A 73 -6.48 5.10 -0.03
C PHE A 73 -6.41 3.59 -0.26
N LEU A 74 -5.95 2.82 0.71
CA LEU A 74 -5.86 1.36 0.61
C LEU A 74 -7.22 0.71 0.44
N PHE A 75 -8.25 1.19 1.15
CA PHE A 75 -9.63 0.75 0.95
C PHE A 75 -10.06 0.94 -0.52
N ARG A 76 -9.87 2.14 -1.08
CA ARG A 76 -10.23 2.42 -2.48
C ARG A 76 -9.44 1.58 -3.47
N LEU A 77 -8.14 1.38 -3.19
CA LEU A 77 -7.27 0.60 -4.04
C LEU A 77 -7.69 -0.87 -4.11
N VAL A 78 -7.95 -1.50 -2.97
CA VAL A 78 -8.46 -2.88 -2.90
C VAL A 78 -9.84 -2.97 -3.56
N ASN A 79 -10.72 -2.02 -3.29
CA ASN A 79 -12.05 -1.96 -3.93
C ASN A 79 -11.96 -1.81 -5.46
N LYS A 80 -10.94 -1.11 -5.99
CA LYS A 80 -10.72 -0.95 -7.44
C LYS A 80 -10.10 -2.21 -8.07
N VAL A 81 -9.11 -2.81 -7.41
CA VAL A 81 -8.35 -3.97 -7.92
C VAL A 81 -9.13 -5.28 -7.79
N GLN A 82 -9.99 -5.39 -6.77
CA GLN A 82 -10.79 -6.59 -6.49
C GLN A 82 -9.95 -7.87 -6.36
N PRO A 83 -8.88 -7.90 -5.54
CA PRO A 83 -7.99 -9.05 -5.44
C PRO A 83 -8.71 -10.28 -4.87
N ALA A 84 -8.31 -11.48 -5.27
CA ALA A 84 -8.75 -12.71 -4.62
C ALA A 84 -7.96 -12.96 -3.34
N THR A 85 -6.66 -12.61 -3.33
CA THR A 85 -5.78 -12.79 -2.19
C THR A 85 -5.14 -11.47 -1.79
N ILE A 86 -5.20 -11.14 -0.51
CA ILE A 86 -4.55 -9.97 0.12
C ILE A 86 -3.52 -10.47 1.12
N VAL A 87 -2.28 -10.09 0.94
CA VAL A 87 -1.19 -10.38 1.87
C VAL A 87 -0.73 -9.06 2.50
N GLU A 88 -0.77 -8.99 3.82
CA GLU A 88 -0.20 -7.88 4.60
C GLU A 88 0.99 -8.37 5.39
N VAL A 89 2.14 -7.72 5.25
CA VAL A 89 3.36 -8.08 5.99
C VAL A 89 3.90 -6.88 6.74
N GLY A 90 4.14 -7.08 8.03
CA GLY A 90 4.76 -6.10 8.91
C GLY A 90 4.07 -5.93 10.25
N ARG A 91 3.91 -4.69 10.68
CA ARG A 91 3.38 -4.39 12.02
C ARG A 91 1.87 -4.41 12.06
N PRO A 92 1.27 -5.05 13.08
CA PRO A 92 -0.17 -4.98 13.28
C PRO A 92 -0.65 -3.52 13.35
N SER A 93 -1.63 -3.20 12.53
CA SER A 93 -2.21 -1.87 12.45
C SER A 93 -3.70 -1.93 12.13
N VAL A 94 -4.40 -0.83 12.33
CA VAL A 94 -5.82 -0.74 11.93
C VAL A 94 -6.02 -0.74 10.41
N THR A 95 -4.95 -0.69 9.63
CA THR A 95 -5.00 -0.76 8.17
C THR A 95 -5.62 -2.08 7.70
N SER A 96 -5.35 -3.18 8.42
CA SER A 96 -5.94 -4.51 8.18
C SER A 96 -7.47 -4.47 8.11
N LEU A 97 -8.11 -3.67 8.97
CA LEU A 97 -9.57 -3.46 8.94
C LEU A 97 -10.04 -2.90 7.60
N TYR A 98 -9.33 -1.91 7.06
CA TYR A 98 -9.69 -1.27 5.78
C TYR A 98 -9.45 -2.19 4.59
N LEU A 99 -8.37 -2.98 4.61
CA LEU A 99 -8.07 -3.96 3.56
C LEU A 99 -9.16 -5.04 3.48
N GLN A 100 -9.51 -5.64 4.63
CA GLN A 100 -10.53 -6.70 4.70
C GLN A 100 -11.92 -6.19 4.38
N SER A 101 -12.27 -4.99 4.86
CA SER A 101 -13.60 -4.40 4.63
C SER A 101 -13.83 -3.97 3.18
N ALA A 102 -12.76 -3.66 2.43
CA ALA A 102 -12.87 -3.28 1.02
C ALA A 102 -13.30 -4.46 0.14
N LYS A 103 -12.92 -5.68 0.50
CA LYS A 103 -13.34 -6.92 -0.14
C LYS A 103 -13.37 -8.08 0.85
N SER A 104 -14.51 -8.26 1.50
CA SER A 104 -14.71 -9.29 2.53
C SER A 104 -14.61 -10.73 2.02
N SER A 105 -14.75 -10.95 0.71
CA SER A 105 -14.62 -12.27 0.08
C SER A 105 -13.19 -12.63 -0.31
N ALA A 106 -12.22 -11.71 -0.14
CA ALA A 106 -10.81 -11.99 -0.41
C ALA A 106 -10.22 -12.84 0.71
N GLU A 107 -9.35 -13.76 0.35
CA GLU A 107 -8.50 -14.44 1.32
C GLU A 107 -7.48 -13.44 1.87
N TYR A 108 -7.48 -13.26 3.20
CA TYR A 108 -6.59 -12.30 3.86
C TYR A 108 -5.57 -13.04 4.73
N LEU A 109 -4.29 -12.77 4.45
CA LEU A 109 -3.15 -13.32 5.17
C LEU A 109 -2.35 -12.18 5.80
N PHE A 110 -2.08 -12.31 7.10
CA PHE A 110 -1.19 -11.40 7.82
C PHE A 110 0.04 -12.18 8.31
N ALA A 111 1.22 -11.59 8.14
CA ALA A 111 2.46 -12.11 8.67
C ALA A 111 3.30 -10.98 9.28
N SER A 112 3.84 -11.18 10.47
CA SER A 112 4.78 -10.24 11.08
C SER A 112 6.22 -10.44 10.60
N ASP A 113 6.54 -11.65 10.13
CA ASP A 113 7.82 -12.00 9.55
C ASP A 113 7.68 -13.04 8.42
N LEU A 114 8.81 -13.40 7.81
CA LEU A 114 8.83 -14.35 6.69
C LEU A 114 8.44 -15.78 7.12
N SER A 115 8.70 -16.16 8.37
CA SER A 115 8.39 -17.50 8.88
C SER A 115 6.90 -17.75 9.05
N GLU A 116 6.14 -16.68 9.27
CA GLU A 116 4.67 -16.70 9.35
C GLU A 116 3.99 -16.62 7.98
N LEU A 117 4.76 -16.30 6.94
CA LEU A 117 4.24 -16.17 5.57
C LEU A 117 4.04 -17.56 4.93
N PHE A 118 3.00 -18.27 5.36
CA PHE A 118 2.62 -19.54 4.76
C PHE A 118 1.75 -19.28 3.52
N LEU A 119 2.38 -19.33 2.37
CA LEU A 119 1.69 -19.29 1.08
C LEU A 119 1.69 -20.70 0.50
N ASP A 120 0.53 -21.26 0.29
CA ASP A 120 0.41 -22.50 -0.47
C ASP A 120 1.00 -22.32 -1.87
N THR A 121 1.53 -23.39 -2.44
CA THR A 121 2.26 -23.35 -3.74
C THR A 121 1.41 -22.80 -4.88
N ASP A 122 0.10 -22.99 -4.81
CA ASP A 122 -0.86 -22.68 -5.87
C ASP A 122 -1.56 -21.32 -5.68
N VAL A 123 -1.30 -20.62 -4.56
CA VAL A 123 -1.92 -19.32 -4.27
C VAL A 123 -1.17 -18.19 -4.96
N SER A 124 -1.87 -17.44 -5.81
CA SER A 124 -1.35 -16.19 -6.39
C SER A 124 -1.46 -15.05 -5.38
N VAL A 125 -0.49 -14.14 -5.38
CA VAL A 125 -0.51 -12.90 -4.58
C VAL A 125 -1.05 -11.78 -5.45
N ASP A 126 -2.34 -11.47 -5.29
CA ASP A 126 -2.97 -10.41 -6.08
C ASP A 126 -2.76 -9.02 -5.47
N PHE A 127 -2.71 -8.94 -4.14
CA PHE A 127 -2.46 -7.69 -3.44
C PHE A 127 -1.47 -7.92 -2.30
N LEU A 128 -0.36 -7.16 -2.29
CA LEU A 128 0.64 -7.19 -1.23
C LEU A 128 0.78 -5.81 -0.60
N TYR A 129 0.63 -5.74 0.73
CA TYR A 129 0.90 -4.54 1.51
C TYR A 129 2.08 -4.75 2.45
N LEU A 130 3.16 -4.00 2.22
CA LEU A 130 4.40 -4.03 3.00
C LEU A 130 4.43 -2.84 3.97
N ASN A 131 4.31 -3.11 5.28
CA ASN A 131 4.07 -2.10 6.32
C ASN A 131 5.16 -2.04 7.42
N ASP A 132 6.28 -2.73 7.29
CA ASP A 132 7.39 -2.62 8.24
C ASP A 132 8.57 -1.81 7.68
N TYR A 133 8.35 -0.51 7.51
CA TYR A 133 9.39 0.41 7.01
C TYR A 133 10.62 0.54 7.91
N GLN A 134 10.63 -0.05 9.11
CA GLN A 134 11.81 -0.11 9.98
C GLN A 134 12.69 -1.32 9.67
N ASN A 135 12.18 -2.32 8.96
CA ASN A 135 12.92 -3.50 8.56
C ASN A 135 12.92 -3.70 7.04
N PRO A 136 13.69 -2.90 6.27
CA PRO A 136 13.75 -3.02 4.82
C PRO A 136 14.23 -4.37 4.32
N CYS A 137 15.06 -5.08 5.11
CA CYS A 137 15.55 -6.41 4.75
C CYS A 137 14.41 -7.43 4.69
N LEU A 138 13.54 -7.45 5.71
CA LEU A 138 12.34 -8.28 5.72
C LEU A 138 11.46 -7.98 4.49
N LEU A 139 11.20 -6.69 4.23
CA LEU A 139 10.34 -6.30 3.11
C LEU A 139 10.93 -6.75 1.76
N GLU A 140 12.25 -6.72 1.61
CA GLU A 140 12.92 -7.18 0.39
C GLU A 140 12.81 -8.69 0.22
N GLU A 141 12.96 -9.47 1.29
CA GLU A 141 12.80 -10.92 1.27
C GLU A 141 11.37 -11.32 0.93
N VAL A 142 10.40 -10.69 1.57
CA VAL A 142 8.97 -10.90 1.29
C VAL A 142 8.66 -10.56 -0.17
N PHE A 143 9.14 -9.42 -0.65
CA PHE A 143 8.95 -9.05 -2.06
C PHE A 143 9.49 -10.14 -3.00
N ARG A 144 10.70 -10.64 -2.77
CA ARG A 144 11.30 -11.70 -3.60
C ARG A 144 10.48 -12.99 -3.64
N VAL A 145 9.83 -13.33 -2.53
CA VAL A 145 8.95 -14.51 -2.45
C VAL A 145 7.65 -14.24 -3.19
N CYS A 146 6.98 -13.13 -2.86
CA CYS A 146 5.64 -12.81 -3.39
C CYS A 146 5.65 -12.48 -4.88
N VAL A 147 6.68 -11.80 -5.40
CA VAL A 147 6.73 -11.40 -6.81
C VAL A 147 6.84 -12.58 -7.78
N ARG A 148 7.25 -13.75 -7.31
CA ARG A 148 7.27 -15.00 -8.11
C ARG A 148 5.88 -15.62 -8.26
N ARG A 149 4.91 -15.14 -7.50
CA ARG A 149 3.54 -15.65 -7.43
C ARG A 149 2.51 -14.63 -7.88
N THR A 150 2.95 -13.65 -8.67
CA THR A 150 2.08 -12.58 -9.18
C THR A 150 1.35 -12.98 -10.44
N THR A 151 0.21 -12.33 -10.63
CA THR A 151 -0.50 -12.27 -11.91
C THR A 151 -0.22 -10.92 -12.60
N LEU A 152 -0.68 -10.77 -13.84
CA LEU A 152 -0.57 -9.48 -14.56
C LEU A 152 -1.34 -8.32 -13.89
N LYS A 153 -2.23 -8.63 -12.95
CA LYS A 153 -3.06 -7.65 -12.24
C LYS A 153 -2.65 -7.43 -10.79
N SER A 154 -1.58 -8.09 -10.34
CA SER A 154 -1.11 -7.97 -8.96
C SER A 154 -0.66 -6.55 -8.65
N VAL A 155 -1.03 -6.05 -7.46
CA VAL A 155 -0.70 -4.71 -6.98
C VAL A 155 0.05 -4.81 -5.66
N PHE A 156 1.24 -4.22 -5.62
CA PHE A 156 2.08 -4.17 -4.43
C PHE A 156 2.14 -2.74 -3.91
N VAL A 157 1.94 -2.60 -2.61
CA VAL A 157 2.00 -1.31 -1.91
C VAL A 157 3.09 -1.36 -0.85
N VAL A 158 4.00 -0.41 -0.91
CA VAL A 158 5.10 -0.27 0.06
C VAL A 158 4.92 1.00 0.87
N HIS A 159 4.74 0.86 2.17
CA HIS A 159 4.58 2.00 3.07
C HIS A 159 5.93 2.50 3.59
N GLY A 160 6.06 3.82 3.72
CA GLY A 160 7.23 4.44 4.34
C GLY A 160 8.48 4.49 3.45
N ILE A 161 8.33 4.55 2.13
CA ILE A 161 9.45 4.59 1.17
C ILE A 161 10.44 5.74 1.41
N CYS A 162 10.00 6.82 2.07
CA CYS A 162 10.84 7.96 2.42
C CYS A 162 11.34 7.94 3.87
N TYR A 163 11.07 6.88 4.64
CA TYR A 163 11.40 6.81 6.06
C TYR A 163 12.91 6.82 6.33
N SER A 164 13.67 6.03 5.57
CA SER A 164 15.13 5.91 5.71
C SER A 164 15.84 5.89 4.36
N LYS A 165 17.19 5.93 4.38
CA LYS A 165 18.00 5.78 3.16
C LYS A 165 17.87 4.35 2.61
N GLU A 166 17.79 3.38 3.49
CA GLU A 166 17.65 1.95 3.19
C GLU A 166 16.31 1.68 2.51
N MET A 167 15.20 2.26 3.03
CA MET A 167 13.89 2.18 2.39
C MET A 167 13.87 2.80 1.00
N ARG A 168 14.54 3.94 0.82
CA ARG A 168 14.68 4.56 -0.53
C ARG A 168 15.52 3.70 -1.48
N ALA A 169 16.57 3.05 -0.97
CA ALA A 169 17.37 2.11 -1.77
C ALA A 169 16.54 0.87 -2.15
N PHE A 170 15.77 0.32 -1.22
CA PHE A 170 14.82 -0.75 -1.49
C PHE A 170 13.81 -0.35 -2.57
N TRP A 171 13.14 0.81 -2.43
CA TRP A 171 12.20 1.32 -3.43
C TRP A 171 12.81 1.43 -4.83
N LYS A 172 14.05 1.94 -4.94
CA LYS A 172 14.76 2.03 -6.22
C LYS A 172 15.04 0.65 -6.82
N ARG A 173 15.37 -0.36 -5.99
CA ARG A 173 15.53 -1.73 -6.48
C ARG A 173 14.23 -2.33 -6.99
N LEU A 174 13.10 -2.06 -6.30
CA LEU A 174 11.78 -2.46 -6.79
C LEU A 174 11.46 -1.83 -8.15
N GLN A 175 11.73 -0.53 -8.31
CA GLN A 175 11.49 0.17 -9.58
C GLN A 175 12.35 -0.36 -10.74
N ALA A 176 13.52 -0.93 -10.44
CA ALA A 176 14.44 -1.50 -11.44
C ALA A 176 14.18 -2.99 -11.71
N ASP A 177 13.26 -3.63 -10.99
CA ASP A 177 12.94 -5.04 -11.19
C ASP A 177 12.10 -5.22 -12.46
N GLU A 178 12.55 -6.07 -13.38
CA GLU A 178 11.93 -6.30 -14.70
C GLU A 178 10.48 -6.82 -14.62
N ARG A 179 10.10 -7.41 -13.47
CA ARG A 179 8.74 -7.91 -13.22
C ARG A 179 7.77 -6.80 -12.83
N VAL A 180 8.28 -5.61 -12.50
CA VAL A 180 7.47 -4.45 -12.11
C VAL A 180 7.17 -3.61 -13.34
N GLY A 181 5.92 -3.62 -13.78
CA GLY A 181 5.51 -2.93 -14.99
C GLY A 181 5.27 -1.42 -14.80
N ILE A 182 4.63 -1.03 -13.68
CA ILE A 182 4.26 0.38 -13.41
C ILE A 182 4.48 0.67 -11.92
N THR A 183 5.05 1.83 -11.63
CA THR A 183 5.22 2.32 -10.25
C THR A 183 4.60 3.69 -10.06
N PHE A 184 4.00 3.90 -8.89
CA PHE A 184 3.49 5.20 -8.44
C PHE A 184 4.17 5.58 -7.13
N ASP A 185 4.87 6.69 -7.13
CA ASP A 185 5.47 7.26 -5.92
C ASP A 185 4.52 8.34 -5.36
N LEU A 186 3.85 8.02 -4.26
CA LEU A 186 2.92 8.90 -3.55
C LEU A 186 3.56 9.57 -2.34
N TYR A 187 4.89 9.56 -2.26
CA TYR A 187 5.74 10.14 -1.22
C TYR A 187 5.96 9.28 0.02
N ASP A 188 4.94 8.66 0.58
CA ASP A 188 5.05 7.74 1.74
C ASP A 188 4.63 6.30 1.39
N ILE A 189 4.06 6.12 0.20
CA ILE A 189 3.58 4.83 -0.32
C ILE A 189 4.14 4.63 -1.72
#